data_c72bbd2b01a1e89385570936a97ffcf7
#
_entry.id   c72bbd2b01a1e89385570936a97ffcf7
#
_cell.length_a   1.000
_cell.length_b   1.000
_cell.length_c   1.000
_cell.angle_alpha   90.00
_cell.angle_beta   90.00
_cell.angle_gamma   90.00
#
_symmetry.space_group_name_H-M   'P 1'
#
loop_
_entity.id
_entity.type
_entity.pdbx_description
1 polymer ?
#
loop_
_entity_poly.entity_id
_entity_poly.type
_entity_poly.pdbx_seq_one_letter_code
_entity_poly.pdbx_strand_id
1 'polypeptide(L)'
;MNTLTPKRVLFIATRQIGDVLITTPLISKARTLWPNAEFHFLGYRGKMDMLKGNPDIQEWIETSDHPGLGEYWRLLRRIFQRYDLAFVTQPSDRAYFYGSIAALRRVGVVGAHPQNRGKDNNNSWKKAISLHTVEVDYFNQHVIVEKLRLLEPFYPTPTIANQALFEDGVWVTPPAAEALSPHIAKQLRAPYVVIHPGPLTAYKRWPLGHWKVVIEWLSAQGLQVVLSASPAQQDLNLNRDVLDLLNAESRANVMDTQGQLTLAQAGTLLRNAFFYIGVDTSISHLAAACNTKTIALFGPTPPSNFGPWPNGFAGTAPYHLRARSQTVGNVTILQGPGECVPCRKAGCDDHVNSRSECLNFLEPEQVIAAAKSFLRDQ
;
A
#
# COMPACT_ATOMS: atom_id res chain seq x y z
N MET A 1 7.52 -8.39 -34.43
CA MET A 1 6.60 -8.45 -33.26
C MET A 1 5.53 -7.41 -33.45
N ASN A 2 4.25 -7.77 -33.42
CA ASN A 2 3.16 -6.77 -33.51
C ASN A 2 3.22 -5.89 -32.24
N THR A 3 3.71 -4.67 -32.38
CA THR A 3 3.67 -3.67 -31.32
C THR A 3 2.21 -3.34 -31.06
N LEU A 4 1.65 -3.90 -30.00
CA LEU A 4 0.29 -3.56 -29.57
C LEU A 4 0.25 -2.08 -29.17
N THR A 5 -0.53 -1.29 -29.89
CA THR A 5 -0.81 0.11 -29.56
C THR A 5 -2.27 0.24 -29.14
N PRO A 6 -2.59 -0.07 -27.86
CA PRO A 6 -3.97 -0.01 -27.40
C PRO A 6 -4.46 1.44 -27.37
N LYS A 7 -5.72 1.64 -27.77
CA LYS A 7 -6.41 2.94 -27.61
C LYS A 7 -7.04 3.07 -26.23
N ARG A 8 -7.53 1.95 -25.67
CA ARG A 8 -8.16 1.90 -24.35
C ARG A 8 -7.59 0.74 -23.53
N VAL A 9 -7.17 1.05 -22.34
CA VAL A 9 -6.59 0.08 -21.38
C VAL A 9 -7.39 0.12 -20.08
N LEU A 10 -7.72 -1.06 -19.56
CA LEU A 10 -8.37 -1.22 -18.26
C LEU A 10 -7.43 -1.81 -17.24
N PHE A 11 -7.21 -1.11 -16.12
CA PHE A 11 -6.54 -1.62 -14.94
C PHE A 11 -7.59 -2.11 -13.93
N ILE A 12 -7.42 -3.32 -13.40
CA ILE A 12 -8.37 -3.95 -12.48
C ILE A 12 -7.68 -4.26 -11.17
N ALA A 13 -8.10 -3.60 -10.08
CA ALA A 13 -7.67 -3.88 -8.71
C ALA A 13 -8.87 -3.86 -7.75
N THR A 14 -9.49 -5.03 -7.58
CA THR A 14 -10.66 -5.24 -6.70
C THR A 14 -10.21 -5.75 -5.33
N ARG A 15 -9.43 -4.96 -4.60
CA ARG A 15 -8.88 -5.26 -3.26
C ARG A 15 -8.86 -4.01 -2.36
N GLN A 16 -7.97 -4.03 -1.38
CA GLN A 16 -7.84 -2.98 -0.37
C GLN A 16 -7.18 -1.71 -0.95
N ILE A 17 -7.31 -0.62 -0.22
CA ILE A 17 -6.78 0.72 -0.55
C ILE A 17 -5.28 0.68 -0.90
N GLY A 18 -4.48 -0.09 -0.14
CA GLY A 18 -3.05 -0.25 -0.39
C GLY A 18 -2.76 -0.90 -1.74
N ASP A 19 -3.54 -1.92 -2.15
CA ASP A 19 -3.39 -2.59 -3.45
C ASP A 19 -3.64 -1.65 -4.63
N VAL A 20 -4.54 -0.68 -4.44
CA VAL A 20 -4.83 0.36 -5.43
C VAL A 20 -3.63 1.30 -5.56
N LEU A 21 -3.10 1.81 -4.45
CA LEU A 21 -1.95 2.71 -4.43
C LEU A 21 -0.72 2.07 -5.10
N ILE A 22 -0.37 0.84 -4.73
CA ILE A 22 0.79 0.12 -5.29
C ILE A 22 0.59 -0.34 -6.74
N THR A 23 -0.54 -0.03 -7.36
CA THR A 23 -0.76 -0.24 -8.81
C THR A 23 -0.34 1.01 -9.62
N THR A 24 -0.15 2.16 -8.99
CA THR A 24 0.21 3.40 -9.69
C THR A 24 1.53 3.33 -10.46
N PRO A 25 2.59 2.62 -10.03
CA PRO A 25 3.80 2.46 -10.85
C PRO A 25 3.53 1.75 -12.18
N LEU A 26 2.65 0.72 -12.18
CA LEU A 26 2.25 0.04 -13.40
C LEU A 26 1.56 1.01 -14.37
N ILE A 27 0.66 1.85 -13.86
CA ILE A 27 -0.09 2.84 -14.66
C ILE A 27 0.87 3.86 -15.26
N SER A 28 1.78 4.41 -14.46
CA SER A 28 2.77 5.39 -14.90
C SER A 28 3.72 4.82 -15.96
N LYS A 29 4.25 3.60 -15.76
CA LYS A 29 5.12 2.94 -16.76
C LYS A 29 4.33 2.55 -18.02
N ALA A 30 3.05 2.19 -17.91
CA ALA A 30 2.19 1.97 -19.07
C ALA A 30 1.96 3.27 -19.87
N ARG A 31 1.86 4.43 -19.19
CA ARG A 31 1.72 5.74 -19.84
C ARG A 31 2.94 6.08 -20.69
N THR A 32 4.15 5.70 -20.28
CA THR A 32 5.35 5.90 -21.11
C THR A 32 5.34 5.04 -22.38
N LEU A 33 4.76 3.84 -22.32
CA LEU A 33 4.60 2.98 -23.49
C LEU A 33 3.49 3.46 -24.44
N TRP A 34 2.40 3.96 -23.89
CA TRP A 34 1.19 4.34 -24.63
C TRP A 34 0.69 5.74 -24.25
N PRO A 35 1.43 6.79 -24.65
CA PRO A 35 1.13 8.17 -24.21
C PRO A 35 -0.26 8.68 -24.62
N ASN A 36 -0.81 8.15 -25.70
CA ASN A 36 -2.11 8.56 -26.25
C ASN A 36 -3.28 7.62 -25.91
N ALA A 37 -3.05 6.55 -25.14
CA ALA A 37 -4.11 5.62 -24.76
C ALA A 37 -5.00 6.20 -23.64
N GLU A 38 -6.29 5.91 -23.68
CA GLU A 38 -7.21 6.16 -22.58
C GLU A 38 -7.03 5.06 -21.51
N PHE A 39 -6.72 5.45 -20.27
CA PHE A 39 -6.57 4.53 -19.14
C PHE A 39 -7.76 4.65 -18.22
N HIS A 40 -8.43 3.54 -18.00
CA HIS A 40 -9.53 3.41 -17.05
C HIS A 40 -9.16 2.46 -15.92
N PHE A 41 -9.74 2.67 -14.75
CA PHE A 41 -9.46 1.87 -13.58
C PHE A 41 -10.75 1.29 -13.01
N LEU A 42 -10.80 -0.04 -12.79
CA LEU A 42 -11.89 -0.75 -12.14
C LEU A 42 -11.47 -1.19 -10.74
N GLY A 43 -12.20 -0.72 -9.73
CA GLY A 43 -11.95 -1.07 -8.34
C GLY A 43 -13.20 -1.01 -7.47
N TYR A 44 -13.03 -1.31 -6.19
CA TYR A 44 -14.13 -1.22 -5.23
C TYR A 44 -14.41 0.22 -4.82
N ARG A 45 -15.70 0.53 -4.65
CA ARG A 45 -16.19 1.83 -4.18
C ARG A 45 -15.52 2.21 -2.85
N GLY A 46 -15.07 3.47 -2.74
CA GLY A 46 -14.35 3.98 -1.56
C GLY A 46 -12.92 3.45 -1.38
N LYS A 47 -12.43 2.57 -2.27
CA LYS A 47 -11.04 2.10 -2.24
C LYS A 47 -10.16 2.82 -3.26
N MET A 48 -10.76 3.46 -4.27
CA MET A 48 -10.04 4.15 -5.35
C MET A 48 -9.64 5.58 -5.02
N ASP A 49 -10.01 6.10 -3.85
CA ASP A 49 -9.64 7.46 -3.43
C ASP A 49 -8.12 7.69 -3.36
N MET A 50 -7.33 6.60 -3.29
CA MET A 50 -5.86 6.64 -3.46
C MET A 50 -5.41 7.09 -4.86
N LEU A 51 -6.30 7.05 -5.86
CA LEU A 51 -6.02 7.51 -7.23
C LEU A 51 -6.57 8.92 -7.49
N LYS A 52 -7.17 9.58 -6.49
CA LYS A 52 -7.78 10.90 -6.65
C LYS A 52 -6.77 11.89 -7.22
N GLY A 53 -7.10 12.47 -8.37
CA GLY A 53 -6.24 13.42 -9.10
C GLY A 53 -5.04 12.78 -9.79
N ASN A 54 -5.00 11.47 -9.97
CA ASN A 54 -3.98 10.81 -10.78
C ASN A 54 -4.15 11.22 -12.25
N PRO A 55 -3.16 11.87 -12.90
CA PRO A 55 -3.28 12.42 -14.24
C PRO A 55 -3.37 11.35 -15.34
N ASP A 56 -2.95 10.13 -15.05
CA ASP A 56 -2.90 9.05 -16.02
C ASP A 56 -4.23 8.33 -16.21
N ILE A 57 -5.20 8.55 -15.30
CA ILE A 57 -6.49 7.83 -15.31
C ILE A 57 -7.60 8.79 -15.74
N GLN A 58 -8.28 8.46 -16.86
CA GLN A 58 -9.38 9.25 -17.41
C GLN A 58 -10.75 8.83 -16.87
N GLU A 59 -10.94 7.56 -16.52
CA GLU A 59 -12.24 7.07 -16.04
C GLU A 59 -12.07 6.09 -14.88
N TRP A 60 -12.86 6.28 -13.81
CA TRP A 60 -12.98 5.36 -12.70
C TRP A 60 -14.27 4.58 -12.79
N ILE A 61 -14.18 3.26 -12.68
CA ILE A 61 -15.32 2.34 -12.71
C ILE A 61 -15.43 1.69 -11.35
N GLU A 62 -16.45 2.07 -10.62
CA GLU A 62 -16.68 1.54 -9.28
C GLU A 62 -17.63 0.36 -9.29
N THR A 63 -17.33 -0.63 -8.45
CA THR A 63 -18.24 -1.72 -8.10
C THR A 63 -18.22 -1.94 -6.60
N SER A 64 -19.30 -2.48 -6.06
CA SER A 64 -19.31 -2.91 -4.66
C SER A 64 -18.54 -4.23 -4.50
N ASP A 65 -18.11 -4.53 -3.27
CA ASP A 65 -17.45 -5.80 -2.94
C ASP A 65 -18.42 -6.99 -3.14
N HIS A 66 -19.70 -6.76 -2.86
CA HIS A 66 -20.80 -7.73 -3.08
C HIS A 66 -21.90 -7.07 -3.93
N PRO A 67 -21.71 -6.96 -5.27
CA PRO A 67 -22.68 -6.30 -6.13
C PRO A 67 -23.97 -7.11 -6.22
N GLY A 68 -25.11 -6.43 -6.11
CA GLY A 68 -26.39 -7.03 -6.45
C GLY A 68 -26.50 -7.28 -7.96
N LEU A 69 -27.44 -8.17 -8.38
CA LEU A 69 -27.59 -8.58 -9.78
C LEU A 69 -27.70 -7.39 -10.75
N GLY A 70 -28.47 -6.36 -10.39
CA GLY A 70 -28.64 -5.17 -11.23
C GLY A 70 -27.36 -4.31 -11.37
N GLU A 71 -26.57 -4.18 -10.29
CA GLU A 71 -25.25 -3.51 -10.33
C GLU A 71 -24.27 -4.31 -11.19
N TYR A 72 -24.27 -5.64 -11.00
CA TYR A 72 -23.42 -6.55 -11.75
C TYR A 72 -23.67 -6.44 -13.26
N TRP A 73 -24.94 -6.50 -13.69
CA TRP A 73 -25.30 -6.36 -15.11
C TRP A 73 -24.95 -4.99 -15.67
N ARG A 74 -25.14 -3.91 -14.92
CA ARG A 74 -24.73 -2.55 -15.34
C ARG A 74 -23.23 -2.47 -15.54
N LEU A 75 -22.46 -3.03 -14.59
CA LEU A 75 -20.99 -3.09 -14.71
C LEU A 75 -20.57 -3.86 -15.96
N LEU A 76 -21.09 -5.08 -16.16
CA LEU A 76 -20.71 -5.92 -17.30
C LEU A 76 -21.02 -5.23 -18.63
N ARG A 77 -22.19 -4.61 -18.77
CA ARG A 77 -22.54 -3.83 -19.97
C ARG A 77 -21.60 -2.65 -20.19
N ARG A 78 -21.17 -1.99 -19.10
CA ARG A 78 -20.28 -0.83 -19.18
C ARG A 78 -18.89 -1.21 -19.68
N ILE A 79 -18.38 -2.39 -19.32
CA ILE A 79 -17.02 -2.82 -19.65
C ILE A 79 -16.97 -3.77 -20.87
N PHE A 80 -18.08 -4.34 -21.34
CA PHE A 80 -18.14 -5.39 -22.36
C PHE A 80 -17.39 -5.01 -23.63
N GLN A 81 -16.28 -5.71 -23.90
CA GLN A 81 -15.41 -5.54 -25.09
C GLN A 81 -15.03 -4.08 -25.43
N ARG A 82 -14.95 -3.24 -24.39
CA ARG A 82 -14.69 -1.81 -24.54
C ARG A 82 -13.19 -1.47 -24.60
N TYR A 83 -12.34 -2.43 -24.27
CA TYR A 83 -10.90 -2.23 -24.10
C TYR A 83 -10.10 -3.11 -25.04
N ASP A 84 -8.96 -2.58 -25.50
CA ASP A 84 -8.01 -3.34 -26.31
C ASP A 84 -7.14 -4.26 -25.44
N LEU A 85 -6.90 -3.84 -24.20
CA LEU A 85 -6.06 -4.54 -23.23
C LEU A 85 -6.60 -4.37 -21.79
N ALA A 86 -6.57 -5.44 -21.01
CA ALA A 86 -6.86 -5.40 -19.58
C ALA A 86 -5.67 -5.89 -18.74
N PHE A 87 -5.34 -5.16 -17.68
CA PHE A 87 -4.39 -5.54 -16.65
C PHE A 87 -5.13 -6.06 -15.42
N VAL A 88 -4.97 -7.34 -15.10
CA VAL A 88 -5.52 -7.98 -13.90
C VAL A 88 -4.44 -8.02 -12.84
N THR A 89 -4.45 -7.07 -11.89
CA THR A 89 -3.32 -6.83 -10.98
C THR A 89 -3.31 -7.72 -9.74
N GLN A 90 -4.18 -8.75 -9.70
CA GLN A 90 -4.33 -9.67 -8.58
C GLN A 90 -4.87 -11.03 -9.03
N PRO A 91 -4.58 -12.15 -8.35
CA PRO A 91 -4.94 -13.50 -8.77
C PRO A 91 -6.42 -13.87 -8.49
N SER A 92 -7.33 -12.91 -8.41
CA SER A 92 -8.75 -13.09 -8.10
C SER A 92 -9.54 -13.56 -9.32
N ASP A 93 -10.35 -14.63 -9.19
CA ASP A 93 -11.23 -15.13 -10.26
C ASP A 93 -12.20 -14.05 -10.74
N ARG A 94 -12.74 -13.25 -9.80
CA ARG A 94 -13.62 -12.14 -10.14
C ARG A 94 -12.92 -11.08 -11.00
N ALA A 95 -11.68 -10.72 -10.66
CA ALA A 95 -10.92 -9.75 -11.45
C ALA A 95 -10.61 -10.29 -12.85
N TYR A 96 -10.27 -11.56 -12.96
CA TYR A 96 -10.08 -12.23 -14.25
C TYR A 96 -11.36 -12.31 -15.07
N PHE A 97 -12.49 -12.57 -14.42
CA PHE A 97 -13.79 -12.54 -15.08
C PHE A 97 -14.10 -11.14 -15.66
N TYR A 98 -13.91 -10.08 -14.87
CA TYR A 98 -14.08 -8.72 -15.38
C TYR A 98 -13.12 -8.42 -16.54
N GLY A 99 -11.86 -8.82 -16.43
CA GLY A 99 -10.88 -8.66 -17.49
C GLY A 99 -11.27 -9.39 -18.78
N SER A 100 -11.88 -10.58 -18.66
CA SER A 100 -12.34 -11.38 -19.81
C SER A 100 -13.55 -10.77 -20.52
N ILE A 101 -14.44 -10.15 -19.79
CA ILE A 101 -15.58 -9.43 -20.33
C ILE A 101 -15.14 -8.11 -20.98
N ALA A 102 -14.16 -7.43 -20.38
CA ALA A 102 -13.72 -6.10 -20.78
C ALA A 102 -12.87 -6.10 -22.05
N ALA A 103 -11.98 -7.11 -22.25
CA ALA A 103 -11.03 -7.15 -23.32
C ALA A 103 -10.75 -8.59 -23.79
N LEU A 104 -10.50 -8.73 -25.09
CA LEU A 104 -10.00 -9.99 -25.66
C LEU A 104 -8.54 -10.27 -25.27
N ARG A 105 -7.74 -9.20 -25.10
CA ARG A 105 -6.33 -9.28 -24.70
C ARG A 105 -6.20 -8.89 -23.24
N ARG A 106 -5.55 -9.73 -22.44
CA ARG A 106 -5.26 -9.43 -21.04
C ARG A 106 -3.91 -9.99 -20.62
N VAL A 107 -3.35 -9.32 -19.62
CA VAL A 107 -2.21 -9.77 -18.84
C VAL A 107 -2.59 -9.77 -17.38
N GLY A 108 -2.04 -10.67 -16.59
CA GLY A 108 -2.49 -10.73 -15.20
C GLY A 108 -1.58 -11.47 -14.25
N VAL A 109 -1.74 -11.15 -12.97
CA VAL A 109 -1.04 -11.80 -11.87
C VAL A 109 -1.80 -13.07 -11.50
N VAL A 110 -1.10 -14.18 -11.34
CA VAL A 110 -1.65 -15.48 -10.94
C VAL A 110 -1.04 -15.95 -9.62
N GLY A 111 -1.82 -16.65 -8.80
CA GLY A 111 -1.32 -17.24 -7.56
C GLY A 111 -0.32 -18.37 -7.87
N ALA A 112 0.84 -18.38 -7.20
CA ALA A 112 1.95 -19.20 -7.65
C ALA A 112 2.25 -20.43 -6.84
N HIS A 113 1.83 -20.58 -5.60
CA HIS A 113 2.50 -21.57 -4.77
C HIS A 113 1.58 -22.63 -4.16
N PRO A 114 2.00 -23.94 -4.21
CA PRO A 114 1.27 -25.05 -3.56
C PRO A 114 1.08 -24.91 -2.06
N GLN A 115 1.93 -24.10 -1.40
CA GLN A 115 1.83 -23.79 0.02
C GLN A 115 0.82 -22.68 0.34
N ASN A 116 0.30 -21.99 -0.67
CA ASN A 116 -0.83 -21.11 -0.49
C ASN A 116 -2.09 -21.96 -0.24
N ARG A 117 -2.51 -22.06 0.98
CA ARG A 117 -3.72 -22.77 1.42
C ARG A 117 -5.03 -22.12 0.96
N GLY A 118 -5.03 -21.28 -0.06
CA GLY A 118 -6.18 -20.62 -0.64
C GLY A 118 -6.70 -21.31 -1.90
N LYS A 119 -7.96 -21.11 -2.22
CA LYS A 119 -8.69 -21.66 -3.37
C LYS A 119 -8.16 -21.20 -4.75
N ASP A 120 -7.12 -20.38 -4.80
CA ASP A 120 -6.58 -19.76 -6.03
C ASP A 120 -5.56 -20.64 -6.78
N ASN A 121 -5.41 -21.91 -6.40
CA ASN A 121 -4.38 -22.81 -6.99
C ASN A 121 -4.68 -23.30 -8.40
N ASN A 122 -5.86 -23.07 -8.95
CA ASN A 122 -6.16 -23.47 -10.32
C ASN A 122 -5.92 -22.32 -11.30
N ASN A 123 -4.64 -22.06 -11.60
CA ASN A 123 -4.22 -20.98 -12.50
C ASN A 123 -4.28 -21.35 -13.99
N SER A 124 -4.53 -22.62 -14.33
CA SER A 124 -4.43 -23.12 -15.72
C SER A 124 -5.34 -22.33 -16.66
N TRP A 125 -6.58 -22.10 -16.29
CA TRP A 125 -7.52 -21.34 -17.10
C TRP A 125 -7.12 -19.86 -17.23
N LYS A 126 -6.60 -19.25 -16.15
CA LYS A 126 -6.13 -17.85 -16.15
C LYS A 126 -4.96 -17.68 -17.10
N LYS A 127 -4.00 -18.62 -17.08
CA LYS A 127 -2.86 -18.67 -18.01
C LYS A 127 -3.34 -18.87 -19.45
N ALA A 128 -4.28 -19.78 -19.68
CA ALA A 128 -4.79 -20.09 -21.03
C ALA A 128 -5.48 -18.92 -21.71
N ILE A 129 -6.14 -18.05 -20.94
CA ILE A 129 -6.88 -16.90 -21.48
C ILE A 129 -6.06 -15.59 -21.51
N SER A 130 -4.82 -15.59 -21.03
CA SER A 130 -3.98 -14.39 -20.92
C SER A 130 -2.82 -14.42 -21.91
N LEU A 131 -2.45 -13.25 -22.43
CA LEU A 131 -1.25 -13.08 -23.24
C LEU A 131 0.02 -13.32 -22.43
N HIS A 132 0.00 -12.91 -21.16
CA HIS A 132 1.11 -13.05 -20.24
C HIS A 132 0.59 -13.12 -18.81
N THR A 133 1.26 -13.91 -17.99
CA THR A 133 0.95 -14.00 -16.58
C THR A 133 2.23 -13.93 -15.74
N VAL A 134 2.15 -13.22 -14.63
CA VAL A 134 3.21 -13.15 -13.62
C VAL A 134 2.76 -13.93 -12.38
N GLU A 135 3.60 -14.85 -11.95
CA GLU A 135 3.33 -15.62 -10.73
C GLU A 135 3.71 -14.82 -9.49
N VAL A 136 2.85 -14.84 -8.47
CA VAL A 136 3.12 -14.18 -7.19
C VAL A 136 4.19 -14.97 -6.43
N ASP A 137 5.28 -14.31 -6.06
CA ASP A 137 6.26 -14.83 -5.10
C ASP A 137 6.13 -14.07 -3.78
N TYR A 138 5.42 -14.67 -2.86
CA TYR A 138 5.05 -14.02 -1.59
C TYR A 138 6.21 -13.76 -0.62
N PHE A 139 7.43 -14.21 -0.89
CA PHE A 139 8.58 -14.04 -0.02
C PHE A 139 9.73 -13.28 -0.65
N ASN A 140 10.01 -13.54 -1.92
CA ASN A 140 11.24 -13.10 -2.55
C ASN A 140 11.04 -11.96 -3.55
N GLN A 141 9.78 -11.68 -3.94
CA GLN A 141 9.49 -10.65 -4.92
C GLN A 141 8.51 -9.62 -4.37
N HIS A 142 8.83 -8.36 -4.57
CA HIS A 142 7.96 -7.27 -4.16
C HIS A 142 6.73 -7.19 -5.07
N VAL A 143 5.56 -6.97 -4.49
CA VAL A 143 4.27 -6.92 -5.20
C VAL A 143 4.21 -5.85 -6.31
N ILE A 144 4.95 -4.74 -6.19
CA ILE A 144 5.08 -3.73 -7.24
C ILE A 144 5.84 -4.30 -8.44
N VAL A 145 6.88 -5.09 -8.20
CA VAL A 145 7.67 -5.74 -9.26
C VAL A 145 6.82 -6.74 -10.04
N GLU A 146 6.01 -7.54 -9.34
CA GLU A 146 5.04 -8.45 -9.97
C GLU A 146 4.10 -7.71 -10.92
N LYS A 147 3.58 -6.54 -10.47
CA LYS A 147 2.70 -5.72 -11.31
C LYS A 147 3.43 -5.12 -12.51
N LEU A 148 4.64 -4.59 -12.33
CA LEU A 148 5.43 -3.99 -13.41
C LEU A 148 5.82 -5.04 -14.48
N ARG A 149 6.10 -6.26 -14.07
CA ARG A 149 6.40 -7.36 -15.02
C ARG A 149 5.24 -7.70 -15.97
N LEU A 150 4.02 -7.27 -15.66
CA LEU A 150 2.90 -7.38 -16.60
C LEU A 150 3.12 -6.58 -17.88
N LEU A 151 4.07 -5.63 -17.89
CA LEU A 151 4.44 -4.85 -19.07
C LEU A 151 5.55 -5.51 -19.91
N GLU A 152 6.26 -6.52 -19.39
CA GLU A 152 7.38 -7.17 -20.10
C GLU A 152 7.08 -7.57 -21.56
N PRO A 153 5.88 -8.14 -21.87
CA PRO A 153 5.58 -8.58 -23.26
C PRO A 153 5.50 -7.44 -24.27
N PHE A 154 5.41 -6.19 -23.82
CA PHE A 154 5.26 -5.01 -24.70
C PHE A 154 6.59 -4.31 -24.99
N TYR A 155 7.70 -4.81 -24.43
CA TYR A 155 9.05 -4.37 -24.75
C TYR A 155 9.72 -5.30 -25.75
N PRO A 156 10.64 -4.78 -26.60
CA PRO A 156 11.31 -5.58 -27.63
C PRO A 156 12.14 -6.74 -27.08
N THR A 157 12.81 -6.54 -25.96
CA THR A 157 13.66 -7.54 -25.29
C THR A 157 13.51 -7.48 -23.78
N PRO A 158 13.79 -8.57 -23.05
CA PRO A 158 13.80 -8.56 -21.58
C PRO A 158 14.76 -7.54 -20.98
N THR A 159 15.91 -7.31 -21.61
CA THR A 159 16.90 -6.32 -21.16
C THR A 159 16.33 -4.90 -21.20
N ILE A 160 15.71 -4.53 -22.33
CA ILE A 160 15.05 -3.21 -22.47
C ILE A 160 13.90 -3.08 -21.48
N ALA A 161 13.10 -4.16 -21.29
CA ALA A 161 12.04 -4.18 -20.30
C ALA A 161 12.59 -3.94 -18.89
N ASN A 162 13.63 -4.67 -18.49
CA ASN A 162 14.23 -4.53 -17.16
C ASN A 162 14.74 -3.10 -16.90
N GLN A 163 15.46 -2.54 -17.87
CA GLN A 163 15.95 -1.16 -17.79
C GLN A 163 14.79 -0.16 -17.61
N ALA A 164 13.82 -0.18 -18.51
CA ALA A 164 12.70 0.77 -18.50
C ALA A 164 11.79 0.63 -17.26
N LEU A 165 11.60 -0.59 -16.77
CA LEU A 165 10.71 -0.85 -15.65
C LEU A 165 11.35 -0.57 -14.30
N PHE A 166 12.67 -0.82 -14.14
CA PHE A 166 13.30 -0.85 -12.83
C PHE A 166 14.53 0.04 -12.65
N GLU A 167 15.38 0.23 -13.69
CA GLU A 167 16.67 0.91 -13.53
C GLU A 167 16.53 2.43 -13.46
N ASP A 168 15.52 3.02 -14.13
CA ASP A 168 15.22 4.46 -14.08
C ASP A 168 14.46 4.90 -12.82
N GLY A 169 14.37 4.01 -11.83
CA GLY A 169 13.59 4.24 -10.61
C GLY A 169 12.11 3.94 -10.77
N VAL A 170 11.49 3.54 -9.64
CA VAL A 170 10.06 3.23 -9.56
C VAL A 170 9.40 4.17 -8.55
N TRP A 171 8.35 4.84 -9.00
CA TRP A 171 7.62 5.85 -8.24
C TRP A 171 6.19 5.39 -7.98
N VAL A 172 5.80 5.43 -6.71
CA VAL A 172 4.40 5.26 -6.30
C VAL A 172 3.76 6.64 -6.28
N THR A 173 2.71 6.84 -7.06
CA THR A 173 2.02 8.12 -7.15
C THR A 173 0.95 8.23 -6.08
N PRO A 174 1.12 9.09 -5.06
CA PRO A 174 0.09 9.33 -4.05
C PRO A 174 -1.07 10.15 -4.63
N PRO A 175 -2.25 10.20 -3.97
CA PRO A 175 -3.34 11.07 -4.41
C PRO A 175 -2.88 12.53 -4.47
N ALA A 176 -3.52 13.30 -5.35
CA ALA A 176 -3.27 14.73 -5.46
C ALA A 176 -3.47 15.42 -4.10
N ALA A 177 -2.69 16.46 -3.85
CA ALA A 177 -2.81 17.22 -2.62
C ALA A 177 -4.20 17.85 -2.49
N GLU A 178 -4.79 17.73 -1.29
CA GLU A 178 -6.06 18.35 -0.92
C GLU A 178 -5.86 19.16 0.35
N ALA A 179 -6.39 20.37 0.39
CA ALA A 179 -6.26 21.23 1.57
C ALA A 179 -6.88 20.56 2.79
N LEU A 180 -6.18 20.64 3.92
CA LEU A 180 -6.72 20.21 5.21
C LEU A 180 -7.88 21.11 5.59
N SER A 181 -8.88 20.56 6.31
CA SER A 181 -9.96 21.38 6.84
C SER A 181 -9.40 22.48 7.76
N PRO A 182 -10.04 23.68 7.82
CA PRO A 182 -9.58 24.76 8.68
C PRO A 182 -9.45 24.35 10.16
N HIS A 183 -10.29 23.44 10.61
CA HIS A 183 -10.24 22.91 11.97
C HIS A 183 -8.96 22.13 12.24
N ILE A 184 -8.60 21.22 11.32
CA ILE A 184 -7.36 20.42 11.39
C ILE A 184 -6.14 21.34 11.24
N ALA A 185 -6.13 22.22 10.23
CA ALA A 185 -5.00 23.08 9.94
C ALA A 185 -4.63 24.00 11.12
N LYS A 186 -5.61 24.53 11.85
CA LYS A 186 -5.39 25.40 13.01
C LYS A 186 -4.77 24.70 14.22
N GLN A 187 -4.90 23.38 14.33
CA GLN A 187 -4.36 22.59 15.44
C GLN A 187 -2.93 22.11 15.16
N LEU A 188 -2.51 22.11 13.89
CA LEU A 188 -1.16 21.68 13.53
C LEU A 188 -0.11 22.71 13.93
N ARG A 189 0.92 22.24 14.59
CA ARG A 189 2.10 22.99 15.00
C ARG A 189 3.35 22.28 14.44
N ALA A 190 4.07 22.92 13.55
CA ALA A 190 5.30 22.34 13.00
C ALA A 190 6.50 22.57 13.95
N PRO A 191 7.45 21.62 14.05
CA PRO A 191 7.45 20.33 13.39
C PRO A 191 6.52 19.32 14.06
N TYR A 192 5.88 18.44 13.28
CA TYR A 192 5.03 17.38 13.81
C TYR A 192 5.36 16.01 13.21
N VAL A 193 5.05 14.96 13.97
CA VAL A 193 5.20 13.56 13.57
C VAL A 193 3.82 12.95 13.43
N VAL A 194 3.58 12.24 12.32
CA VAL A 194 2.34 11.49 12.14
C VAL A 194 2.53 10.07 12.63
N ILE A 195 1.65 9.62 13.50
CA ILE A 195 1.57 8.23 13.99
C ILE A 195 0.26 7.61 13.54
N HIS A 196 0.33 6.40 12.96
CA HIS A 196 -0.85 5.60 12.58
C HIS A 196 -0.82 4.24 13.29
N PRO A 197 -1.46 4.11 14.47
CA PRO A 197 -1.41 2.87 15.26
C PRO A 197 -2.30 1.77 14.73
N GLY A 198 -3.35 2.13 13.96
CA GLY A 198 -4.47 1.28 13.61
C GLY A 198 -4.28 0.42 12.37
N PRO A 199 -3.99 -0.90 12.49
CA PRO A 199 -4.13 -1.82 11.37
C PRO A 199 -5.56 -2.34 11.25
N LEU A 200 -5.94 -2.77 10.06
CA LEU A 200 -7.23 -3.42 9.80
C LEU A 200 -7.43 -4.70 10.64
N THR A 201 -6.34 -5.39 10.99
CA THR A 201 -6.37 -6.70 11.65
C THR A 201 -5.55 -6.71 12.93
N ALA A 202 -6.02 -7.43 13.96
CA ALA A 202 -5.42 -7.44 15.28
C ALA A 202 -3.97 -7.96 15.30
N TYR A 203 -3.65 -8.92 14.45
CA TYR A 203 -2.30 -9.51 14.39
C TYR A 203 -1.20 -8.57 13.89
N LYS A 204 -1.56 -7.39 13.37
CA LYS A 204 -0.61 -6.33 12.97
C LYS A 204 -0.51 -5.21 14.02
N ARG A 205 -1.20 -5.30 15.14
CA ARG A 205 -1.15 -4.28 16.19
C ARG A 205 0.15 -4.33 16.96
N TRP A 206 0.68 -3.15 17.23
CA TRP A 206 1.76 -2.97 18.17
C TRP A 206 1.16 -2.64 19.56
N PRO A 207 1.79 -3.05 20.69
CA PRO A 207 1.23 -2.83 22.01
C PRO A 207 0.96 -1.36 22.35
N LEU A 208 -0.16 -1.08 23.01
CA LEU A 208 -0.54 0.28 23.42
C LEU A 208 0.51 0.94 24.29
N GLY A 209 1.08 0.19 25.25
CA GLY A 209 2.16 0.67 26.12
C GLY A 209 3.41 1.09 25.37
N HIS A 210 3.71 0.43 24.26
CA HIS A 210 4.85 0.79 23.41
C HIS A 210 4.57 2.11 22.64
N TRP A 211 3.35 2.31 22.13
CA TRP A 211 2.94 3.60 21.56
C TRP A 211 3.07 4.73 22.57
N LYS A 212 2.60 4.50 23.83
CA LYS A 212 2.75 5.46 24.91
C LYS A 212 4.20 5.94 25.07
N VAL A 213 5.15 5.00 25.20
CA VAL A 213 6.57 5.32 25.40
C VAL A 213 7.12 6.17 24.24
N VAL A 214 6.80 5.81 22.99
CA VAL A 214 7.28 6.55 21.82
C VAL A 214 6.65 7.96 21.76
N ILE A 215 5.35 8.09 22.02
CA ILE A 215 4.65 9.37 21.99
C ILE A 215 5.15 10.30 23.08
N GLU A 216 5.34 9.82 24.31
CA GLU A 216 5.87 10.60 25.40
C GLU A 216 7.31 11.04 25.13
N TRP A 217 8.13 10.16 24.55
CA TRP A 217 9.48 10.53 24.12
C TRP A 217 9.47 11.62 23.02
N LEU A 218 8.63 11.51 21.99
CA LEU A 218 8.49 12.52 20.93
C LEU A 218 8.04 13.87 21.49
N SER A 219 7.07 13.86 22.40
CA SER A 219 6.58 15.06 23.07
C SER A 219 7.70 15.75 23.88
N ALA A 220 8.53 14.98 24.57
CA ALA A 220 9.70 15.49 25.31
C ALA A 220 10.79 16.08 24.38
N GLN A 221 10.81 15.72 23.07
CA GLN A 221 11.67 16.35 22.07
C GLN A 221 11.05 17.65 21.51
N GLY A 222 9.91 18.11 22.01
CA GLY A 222 9.22 19.30 21.52
C GLY A 222 8.42 19.10 20.21
N LEU A 223 8.26 17.85 19.76
CA LEU A 223 7.52 17.52 18.55
C LEU A 223 6.04 17.32 18.84
N GLN A 224 5.17 17.96 18.06
CA GLN A 224 3.75 17.64 18.11
C GLN A 224 3.54 16.24 17.51
N VAL A 225 2.72 15.41 18.18
CA VAL A 225 2.30 14.12 17.62
C VAL A 225 0.90 14.24 17.04
N VAL A 226 0.73 13.77 15.81
CA VAL A 226 -0.58 13.71 15.13
C VAL A 226 -0.97 12.25 14.99
N LEU A 227 -1.98 11.83 15.75
CA LEU A 227 -2.57 10.49 15.61
C LEU A 227 -3.54 10.48 14.43
N SER A 228 -3.26 9.65 13.44
CA SER A 228 -4.16 9.43 12.32
C SER A 228 -4.96 8.14 12.50
N ALA A 229 -6.21 8.15 12.03
CA ALA A 229 -7.11 7.00 12.06
C ALA A 229 -7.94 6.96 10.78
N SER A 230 -8.45 5.78 10.44
CA SER A 230 -9.59 5.67 9.54
C SER A 230 -10.90 6.02 10.30
N PRO A 231 -12.02 6.29 9.59
CA PRO A 231 -13.31 6.52 10.26
C PRO A 231 -13.91 5.28 10.91
N ALA A 232 -13.25 4.12 10.82
CA ALA A 232 -13.73 2.88 11.44
C ALA A 232 -13.64 2.98 12.97
N GLN A 233 -14.71 2.57 13.65
CA GLN A 233 -14.80 2.64 15.11
C GLN A 233 -13.64 1.94 15.83
N GLN A 234 -13.10 0.87 15.22
CA GLN A 234 -11.95 0.14 15.74
C GLN A 234 -10.70 1.02 15.83
N ASP A 235 -10.43 1.84 14.79
CA ASP A 235 -9.25 2.72 14.77
C ASP A 235 -9.44 3.90 15.71
N LEU A 236 -10.67 4.44 15.76
CA LEU A 236 -11.02 5.52 16.71
C LEU A 236 -10.88 5.07 18.17
N ASN A 237 -11.33 3.86 18.48
CA ASN A 237 -11.16 3.28 19.82
C ASN A 237 -9.67 3.07 20.15
N LEU A 238 -8.89 2.56 19.20
CA LEU A 238 -7.45 2.36 19.39
C LEU A 238 -6.72 3.67 19.71
N ASN A 239 -7.01 4.74 18.98
CA ASN A 239 -6.44 6.06 19.27
C ASN A 239 -6.84 6.55 20.67
N ARG A 240 -8.11 6.36 21.06
CA ARG A 240 -8.58 6.71 22.41
C ARG A 240 -7.83 5.93 23.47
N ASP A 241 -7.71 4.62 23.31
CA ASP A 241 -7.00 3.75 24.25
C ASP A 241 -5.52 4.18 24.41
N VAL A 242 -4.87 4.59 23.32
CA VAL A 242 -3.51 5.16 23.37
C VAL A 242 -3.50 6.48 24.14
N LEU A 243 -4.42 7.40 23.83
CA LEU A 243 -4.50 8.70 24.49
C LEU A 243 -4.77 8.59 25.99
N ASP A 244 -5.55 7.61 26.43
CA ASP A 244 -5.89 7.39 27.84
C ASP A 244 -4.72 6.87 28.68
N LEU A 245 -3.69 6.33 28.03
CA LEU A 245 -2.44 5.89 28.69
C LEU A 245 -1.42 7.03 28.87
N LEU A 246 -1.54 8.13 28.11
CA LEU A 246 -0.55 9.20 28.12
C LEU A 246 -0.62 10.03 29.41
N ASN A 247 0.53 10.54 29.85
CA ASN A 247 0.56 11.57 30.88
C ASN A 247 -0.07 12.88 30.37
N ALA A 248 -0.46 13.78 31.27
CA ALA A 248 -1.20 15.00 30.94
C ALA A 248 -0.42 15.93 30.00
N GLU A 249 0.89 16.04 30.17
CA GLU A 249 1.76 16.90 29.36
C GLU A 249 1.82 16.39 27.92
N SER A 250 2.13 15.10 27.72
CA SER A 250 2.20 14.49 26.39
C SER A 250 0.83 14.50 25.71
N ARG A 251 -0.25 14.22 26.46
CA ARG A 251 -1.62 14.27 25.92
C ARG A 251 -1.98 15.65 25.38
N ALA A 252 -1.56 16.73 26.04
CA ALA A 252 -1.78 18.10 25.55
C ALA A 252 -1.01 18.43 24.27
N ASN A 253 0.04 17.65 23.95
CA ASN A 253 0.84 17.80 22.74
C ASN A 253 0.42 16.87 21.61
N VAL A 254 -0.59 16.02 21.82
CA VAL A 254 -1.13 15.11 20.80
C VAL A 254 -2.40 15.71 20.18
N MET A 255 -2.44 15.71 18.85
CA MET A 255 -3.62 15.97 18.05
C MET A 255 -4.16 14.66 17.49
N ASP A 256 -5.44 14.34 17.71
CA ASP A 256 -6.11 13.19 17.07
C ASP A 256 -6.95 13.68 15.89
N THR A 257 -6.74 13.12 14.71
CA THR A 257 -7.51 13.45 13.50
C THR A 257 -8.92 12.87 13.50
N GLN A 258 -9.23 11.95 14.41
CA GLN A 258 -10.55 11.35 14.62
C GLN A 258 -11.16 10.75 13.34
N GLY A 259 -10.33 10.25 12.43
CA GLY A 259 -10.78 9.66 11.17
C GLY A 259 -11.41 10.66 10.19
N GLN A 260 -11.21 11.96 10.38
CA GLN A 260 -11.85 13.02 9.58
C GLN A 260 -11.12 13.36 8.28
N LEU A 261 -9.96 12.74 8.02
CA LEU A 261 -9.17 13.01 6.82
C LEU A 261 -9.64 12.14 5.66
N THR A 262 -9.80 12.75 4.49
CA THR A 262 -9.80 12.01 3.22
C THR A 262 -8.39 11.42 2.98
N LEU A 263 -8.26 10.44 2.09
CA LEU A 263 -6.94 9.88 1.76
C LEU A 263 -6.01 10.93 1.11
N ALA A 264 -6.58 11.87 0.34
CA ALA A 264 -5.84 12.99 -0.24
C ALA A 264 -5.36 13.97 0.86
N GLN A 265 -6.19 14.27 1.85
CA GLN A 265 -5.82 15.07 3.01
C GLN A 265 -4.79 14.37 3.89
N ALA A 266 -4.92 13.05 4.08
CA ALA A 266 -3.90 12.25 4.75
C ALA A 266 -2.55 12.32 4.02
N GLY A 267 -2.56 12.26 2.68
CA GLY A 267 -1.38 12.50 1.86
C GLY A 267 -0.79 13.91 2.05
N THR A 268 -1.62 14.94 2.15
CA THR A 268 -1.17 16.32 2.45
C THR A 268 -0.56 16.43 3.84
N LEU A 269 -1.20 15.82 4.85
CA LEU A 269 -0.66 15.77 6.21
C LEU A 269 0.72 15.09 6.24
N LEU A 270 0.86 13.95 5.54
CA LEU A 270 2.11 13.20 5.48
C LEU A 270 3.22 13.95 4.76
N ARG A 271 2.96 14.61 3.62
CA ARG A 271 3.97 15.40 2.88
C ARG A 271 4.60 16.50 3.73
N ASN A 272 3.86 17.05 4.68
CA ASN A 272 4.30 18.14 5.56
C ASN A 272 4.77 17.65 6.94
N ALA A 273 4.69 16.35 7.21
CA ALA A 273 5.18 15.77 8.44
C ALA A 273 6.71 15.72 8.47
N PHE A 274 7.28 15.91 9.64
CA PHE A 274 8.72 15.74 9.83
C PHE A 274 9.13 14.28 9.56
N PHE A 275 8.35 13.32 10.08
CA PHE A 275 8.39 11.91 9.72
C PHE A 275 7.09 11.20 10.11
N TYR A 276 6.98 9.95 9.71
CA TYR A 276 5.85 9.07 9.98
C TYR A 276 6.30 7.82 10.73
N ILE A 277 5.48 7.34 11.67
CA ILE A 277 5.62 6.04 12.32
C ILE A 277 4.29 5.29 12.22
N GLY A 278 4.33 4.03 11.79
CA GLY A 278 3.13 3.20 11.76
C GLY A 278 3.42 1.72 11.58
N VAL A 279 2.39 0.89 11.72
CA VAL A 279 2.48 -0.54 11.46
C VAL A 279 2.30 -0.83 9.96
N ASP A 280 2.40 -2.08 9.55
CA ASP A 280 2.15 -2.52 8.17
C ASP A 280 0.69 -2.25 7.75
N THR A 281 0.46 -1.08 7.14
CA THR A 281 -0.85 -0.58 6.66
C THR A 281 -0.72 0.20 5.35
N SER A 282 -1.87 0.49 4.72
CA SER A 282 -1.93 1.35 3.53
C SER A 282 -1.39 2.76 3.77
N ILE A 283 -1.46 3.28 5.00
CA ILE A 283 -0.96 4.60 5.35
C ILE A 283 0.57 4.64 5.37
N SER A 284 1.24 3.54 5.76
CA SER A 284 2.70 3.41 5.67
C SER A 284 3.15 3.44 4.20
N HIS A 285 2.41 2.79 3.29
CA HIS A 285 2.67 2.90 1.86
C HIS A 285 2.42 4.32 1.32
N LEU A 286 1.38 4.99 1.81
CA LEU A 286 1.08 6.37 1.45
C LEU A 286 2.17 7.34 1.94
N ALA A 287 2.68 7.15 3.16
CA ALA A 287 3.77 7.96 3.71
C ALA A 287 5.03 7.83 2.86
N ALA A 288 5.41 6.61 2.49
CA ALA A 288 6.54 6.36 1.60
C ALA A 288 6.33 7.03 0.22
N ALA A 289 5.14 6.88 -0.37
CA ALA A 289 4.77 7.49 -1.65
C ALA A 289 4.77 9.02 -1.61
N CYS A 290 4.45 9.62 -0.46
CA CYS A 290 4.53 11.06 -0.22
C CYS A 290 5.98 11.56 0.01
N ASN A 291 6.96 10.70 -0.08
CA ASN A 291 8.38 10.98 0.19
C ASN A 291 8.67 11.39 1.65
N THR A 292 7.77 11.06 2.56
CA THR A 292 7.92 11.29 3.99
C THR A 292 8.91 10.28 4.57
N LYS A 293 9.86 10.73 5.42
CA LYS A 293 10.70 9.82 6.20
C LYS A 293 9.78 8.88 7.01
N THR A 294 9.87 7.58 6.79
CA THR A 294 8.89 6.59 7.27
C THR A 294 9.56 5.54 8.13
N ILE A 295 9.04 5.30 9.33
CA ILE A 295 9.35 4.13 10.15
C ILE A 295 8.14 3.20 10.11
N ALA A 296 8.32 2.02 9.52
CA ALA A 296 7.27 1.02 9.37
C ALA A 296 7.58 -0.22 10.22
N LEU A 297 6.63 -0.60 11.11
CA LEU A 297 6.76 -1.73 12.02
C LEU A 297 6.19 -2.99 11.39
N PHE A 298 7.03 -4.00 11.25
CA PHE A 298 6.70 -5.25 10.58
C PHE A 298 6.82 -6.45 11.53
N GLY A 299 5.89 -7.37 11.43
CA GLY A 299 5.88 -8.64 12.15
C GLY A 299 5.80 -9.82 11.19
N PRO A 300 4.61 -10.47 11.06
CA PRO A 300 4.44 -11.68 10.25
C PRO A 300 4.52 -11.44 8.74
N THR A 301 4.36 -10.19 8.27
CA THR A 301 4.40 -9.84 6.84
C THR A 301 5.85 -9.74 6.35
N PRO A 302 6.22 -10.35 5.20
CA PRO A 302 7.54 -10.20 4.58
C PRO A 302 7.76 -8.79 4.05
N PRO A 303 8.79 -8.04 4.54
CA PRO A 303 9.13 -6.74 3.97
C PRO A 303 9.54 -6.79 2.50
N SER A 304 10.24 -7.85 2.10
CA SER A 304 10.63 -8.10 0.70
C SER A 304 9.45 -8.16 -0.27
N ASN A 305 8.26 -8.54 0.23
CA ASN A 305 7.04 -8.64 -0.58
C ASN A 305 6.12 -7.41 -0.43
N PHE A 306 5.91 -6.92 0.81
CA PHE A 306 4.94 -5.86 1.13
C PHE A 306 5.52 -4.66 1.87
N GLY A 307 6.84 -4.45 1.92
CA GLY A 307 7.41 -3.24 2.50
C GLY A 307 6.92 -1.98 1.75
N PRO A 308 6.69 -0.84 2.43
CA PRO A 308 6.40 0.40 1.72
C PRO A 308 7.52 0.71 0.72
N TRP A 309 7.18 0.92 -0.55
CA TRP A 309 8.18 1.11 -1.60
C TRP A 309 8.92 2.44 -1.41
N PRO A 310 10.26 2.42 -1.31
CA PRO A 310 11.03 3.66 -1.23
C PRO A 310 10.91 4.41 -2.56
N ASN A 311 10.37 5.61 -2.51
CA ASN A 311 10.02 6.32 -3.73
C ASN A 311 11.27 6.66 -4.56
N GLY A 312 11.25 6.30 -5.85
CA GLY A 312 12.40 6.45 -6.76
C GLY A 312 13.46 5.33 -6.65
N PHE A 313 13.21 4.28 -5.88
CA PHE A 313 14.16 3.16 -5.82
C PHE A 313 14.35 2.51 -7.18
N ALA A 314 15.62 2.36 -7.58
CA ALA A 314 16.03 1.66 -8.79
C ALA A 314 16.37 0.19 -8.47
N GLY A 315 15.73 -0.75 -9.17
CA GLY A 315 15.89 -2.18 -8.96
C GLY A 315 14.62 -2.88 -8.54
N THR A 316 14.75 -4.16 -8.16
CA THR A 316 13.60 -5.07 -7.92
C THR A 316 13.46 -5.51 -6.46
N ALA A 317 14.48 -5.31 -5.62
CA ALA A 317 14.52 -5.84 -4.27
C ALA A 317 14.98 -4.76 -3.25
N PRO A 318 14.07 -3.85 -2.84
CA PRO A 318 14.44 -2.82 -1.87
C PRO A 318 14.76 -3.38 -0.49
N TYR A 319 14.20 -4.54 -0.15
CA TYR A 319 14.31 -5.08 1.21
C TYR A 319 14.73 -6.54 1.23
N HIS A 320 15.51 -6.89 2.24
CA HIS A 320 15.76 -8.27 2.62
C HIS A 320 14.53 -8.87 3.32
N LEU A 321 14.35 -10.18 3.16
CA LEU A 321 13.28 -10.92 3.82
C LEU A 321 13.35 -10.80 5.35
N ARG A 322 14.56 -10.86 5.90
CA ARG A 322 14.85 -10.82 7.34
C ARG A 322 15.94 -9.82 7.64
N ALA A 323 15.56 -8.75 8.34
CA ALA A 323 16.50 -7.80 8.92
C ALA A 323 15.80 -7.08 10.07
N ARG A 324 16.45 -7.02 11.24
CA ARG A 324 15.89 -6.35 12.43
C ARG A 324 15.60 -4.87 12.18
N SER A 325 16.45 -4.24 11.41
CA SER A 325 16.30 -2.88 10.92
C SER A 325 16.92 -2.78 9.55
N GLN A 326 16.25 -2.12 8.62
CA GLN A 326 16.77 -1.83 7.29
C GLN A 326 16.20 -0.51 6.77
N THR A 327 17.07 0.32 6.23
CA THR A 327 16.71 1.63 5.68
C THR A 327 17.06 1.68 4.19
N VAL A 328 16.08 2.04 3.37
CA VAL A 328 16.26 2.26 1.93
C VAL A 328 15.51 3.53 1.55
N GLY A 329 16.21 4.49 0.98
CA GLY A 329 15.63 5.80 0.66
C GLY A 329 14.98 6.47 1.87
N ASN A 330 13.72 6.82 1.72
CA ASN A 330 12.93 7.46 2.78
C ASN A 330 12.24 6.48 3.75
N VAL A 331 12.51 5.17 3.67
CA VAL A 331 11.80 4.15 4.47
C VAL A 331 12.76 3.37 5.33
N THR A 332 12.49 3.33 6.63
CA THR A 332 13.09 2.42 7.61
C THR A 332 12.06 1.38 8.03
N ILE A 333 12.36 0.10 7.83
CA ILE A 333 11.55 -1.01 8.34
C ILE A 333 12.19 -1.55 9.59
N LEU A 334 11.42 -1.65 10.66
CA LEU A 334 11.78 -2.35 11.89
C LEU A 334 10.98 -3.65 11.96
N GLN A 335 11.68 -4.77 11.97
CA GLN A 335 11.07 -6.10 11.99
C GLN A 335 11.20 -6.71 13.39
N GLY A 336 10.06 -7.18 13.92
CA GLY A 336 10.02 -7.89 15.19
C GLY A 336 10.91 -9.14 15.22
N PRO A 337 11.34 -9.60 16.39
CA PRO A 337 12.18 -10.79 16.55
C PRO A 337 11.42 -12.09 16.33
N GLY A 338 12.16 -13.19 16.21
CA GLY A 338 11.68 -14.56 16.17
C GLY A 338 12.17 -15.33 14.94
N GLU A 339 12.46 -16.59 15.12
CA GLU A 339 12.95 -17.47 14.05
C GLU A 339 11.92 -17.67 12.94
N CYS A 340 10.62 -17.63 13.29
CA CYS A 340 9.53 -17.76 12.33
C CYS A 340 9.27 -16.48 11.51
N VAL A 341 9.86 -15.34 11.87
CA VAL A 341 9.57 -14.03 11.25
C VAL A 341 10.37 -13.86 9.96
N PRO A 342 9.71 -13.48 8.87
CA PRO A 342 8.28 -13.33 8.65
C PRO A 342 7.58 -14.67 8.35
N CYS A 343 6.50 -14.99 9.05
CA CYS A 343 5.80 -16.29 8.92
C CYS A 343 4.59 -16.25 7.95
N ARG A 344 4.11 -15.06 7.56
CA ARG A 344 2.92 -14.83 6.75
C ARG A 344 1.60 -15.36 7.33
N LYS A 345 1.60 -15.78 8.59
CA LYS A 345 0.38 -16.17 9.28
C LYS A 345 -0.42 -14.93 9.71
N ALA A 346 -1.70 -15.13 9.94
CA ALA A 346 -2.57 -14.14 10.56
C ALA A 346 -2.36 -14.14 12.11
N GLY A 347 -1.16 -13.77 12.55
CA GLY A 347 -0.72 -13.86 13.94
C GLY A 347 -0.26 -15.26 14.36
N CYS A 348 0.08 -15.43 15.63
CA CYS A 348 0.65 -16.68 16.13
C CYS A 348 -0.35 -17.85 16.05
N ASP A 349 -1.66 -17.59 16.21
CA ASP A 349 -2.72 -18.59 16.13
C ASP A 349 -3.30 -18.74 14.70
N ASP A 350 -2.72 -18.07 13.69
CA ASP A 350 -3.18 -18.04 12.30
C ASP A 350 -4.65 -17.63 12.13
N HIS A 351 -5.09 -16.62 12.90
CA HIS A 351 -6.43 -16.07 12.90
C HIS A 351 -6.40 -14.53 12.94
N VAL A 352 -7.32 -13.85 12.25
CA VAL A 352 -7.33 -12.37 12.08
C VAL A 352 -7.39 -11.58 13.40
N ASN A 353 -7.92 -12.18 14.46
CA ASN A 353 -7.98 -11.60 15.81
C ASN A 353 -6.81 -12.04 16.71
N SER A 354 -5.90 -12.85 16.20
CA SER A 354 -4.69 -13.29 16.91
C SER A 354 -3.76 -12.12 17.17
N ARG A 355 -2.81 -12.30 18.08
CA ARG A 355 -1.69 -11.40 18.32
C ARG A 355 -0.43 -11.92 17.64
N SER A 356 0.53 -11.05 17.42
CA SER A 356 1.84 -11.41 16.90
C SER A 356 2.91 -11.13 17.96
N GLU A 357 3.48 -12.18 18.55
CA GLU A 357 4.53 -12.05 19.55
C GLU A 357 5.73 -11.26 19.04
N CYS A 358 6.08 -11.42 17.76
CA CYS A 358 7.13 -10.65 17.13
C CYS A 358 6.89 -9.12 17.20
N LEU A 359 5.65 -8.65 17.10
CA LEU A 359 5.32 -7.25 17.30
C LEU A 359 5.32 -6.87 18.78
N ASN A 360 4.92 -7.78 19.67
CA ASN A 360 4.98 -7.53 21.11
C ASN A 360 6.43 -7.37 21.61
N PHE A 361 7.38 -8.09 21.00
CA PHE A 361 8.81 -8.03 21.33
C PHE A 361 9.61 -7.04 20.45
N LEU A 362 8.95 -6.25 19.63
CA LEU A 362 9.55 -5.09 18.98
C LEU A 362 9.50 -3.93 19.96
N GLU A 363 10.59 -3.70 20.67
CA GLU A 363 10.64 -2.75 21.79
C GLU A 363 10.62 -1.28 21.32
N PRO A 364 10.00 -0.35 22.07
CA PRO A 364 9.92 1.06 21.74
C PRO A 364 11.28 1.74 21.57
N GLU A 365 12.32 1.27 22.28
CA GLU A 365 13.70 1.77 22.17
C GLU A 365 14.25 1.63 20.75
N GLN A 366 13.85 0.59 20.01
CA GLN A 366 14.26 0.40 18.62
C GLN A 366 13.62 1.45 17.71
N VAL A 367 12.35 1.79 17.95
CA VAL A 367 11.62 2.84 17.24
C VAL A 367 12.22 4.20 17.56
N ILE A 368 12.51 4.46 18.83
CA ILE A 368 13.17 5.69 19.30
C ILE A 368 14.56 5.84 18.68
N ALA A 369 15.33 4.74 18.62
CA ALA A 369 16.67 4.76 18.02
C ALA A 369 16.60 5.13 16.52
N ALA A 370 15.63 4.57 15.79
CA ALA A 370 15.39 4.94 14.38
C ALA A 370 14.92 6.40 14.24
N ALA A 371 14.03 6.87 15.11
CA ALA A 371 13.55 8.25 15.09
C ALA A 371 14.67 9.26 15.41
N LYS A 372 15.58 8.93 16.33
CA LYS A 372 16.77 9.76 16.65
C LYS A 372 17.66 10.01 15.43
N SER A 373 17.77 9.08 14.48
CA SER A 373 18.57 9.31 13.28
C SER A 373 17.98 10.45 12.44
N PHE A 374 16.65 10.57 12.37
CA PHE A 374 15.99 11.64 11.63
C PHE A 374 16.13 13.02 12.29
N LEU A 375 16.31 13.05 13.62
CA LEU A 375 16.52 14.30 14.38
C LEU A 375 17.96 14.83 14.22
N ARG A 376 18.94 13.98 13.93
CA ARG A 376 20.34 14.38 13.76
C ARG A 376 20.64 14.95 12.38
N ASP A 377 19.80 14.68 11.40
CA ASP A 377 19.96 15.12 10.01
C ASP A 377 19.41 16.55 9.78
N GLN A 378 19.12 17.29 10.86
CA GLN A 378 18.83 18.73 10.85
C GLN A 378 20.09 19.54 11.11
#